data_5f6b7d1a100ccc113262b4ec5418b781
#
_entry.id   5f6b7d1a100ccc113262b4ec5418b781
#
_cell.length_a   1.000
_cell.length_b   1.000
_cell.length_c   1.000
_cell.angle_alpha   90.00
_cell.angle_beta   90.00
_cell.angle_gamma   90.00
#
_symmetry.space_group_name_H-M   'P 1'
#
loop_
_entity.id
_entity.type
_entity.pdbx_description
1 polymer ?
#
loop_
_entity_poly.entity_id
_entity_poly.type
_entity_poly.pdbx_seq_one_letter_code
_entity_poly.pdbx_strand_id
1 'polypeptide(L)'
;MKVLVAIDSWPASSMYPLGHFVRVLGATDDKVAETKALLHEFNVSSDDFSADVMACLPPSNWRITEDIIRLRTDLRHLPICSIDPPGCKDIDDALHCVQLPNGNYSVGVHIADVTYFVHPDTAIDREAAHRSTSTYLVDRRLDMYYMRAISQS
;
A
#
# COMPACT_ATOMS: atom_id res chain seq x y z
N MET A 1 3.21 31.77 -4.12
CA MET A 1 2.40 30.87 -3.28
C MET A 1 1.60 29.97 -4.20
N LYS A 2 1.59 28.65 -3.94
CA LYS A 2 0.75 27.66 -4.65
C LYS A 2 -0.55 27.43 -3.89
N VAL A 3 -1.64 27.39 -4.62
CA VAL A 3 -2.99 27.17 -4.08
C VAL A 3 -3.70 26.07 -4.87
N LEU A 4 -4.56 25.32 -4.20
CA LEU A 4 -5.51 24.42 -4.83
C LEU A 4 -6.83 25.16 -5.03
N VAL A 5 -7.39 25.08 -6.24
CA VAL A 5 -8.69 25.63 -6.59
C VAL A 5 -9.54 24.55 -7.24
N ALA A 6 -10.85 24.60 -7.03
CA ALA A 6 -11.79 23.76 -7.76
C ALA A 6 -12.49 24.58 -8.84
N ILE A 7 -12.68 24.00 -10.02
CA ILE A 7 -13.46 24.59 -11.12
C ILE A 7 -14.90 24.19 -10.94
N ASP A 8 -15.81 25.17 -10.79
CA ASP A 8 -17.24 24.92 -10.60
C ASP A 8 -17.98 24.90 -11.93
N SER A 9 -17.60 25.82 -12.86
CA SER A 9 -18.20 25.86 -14.18
C SER A 9 -17.31 26.59 -15.19
N TRP A 10 -17.50 26.32 -16.46
CA TRP A 10 -16.82 27.03 -17.55
C TRP A 10 -17.82 27.37 -18.66
N PRO A 11 -18.48 28.54 -18.57
CA PRO A 11 -19.40 28.99 -19.59
C PRO A 11 -18.72 29.16 -20.96
N ALA A 12 -19.37 28.69 -22.04
CA ALA A 12 -18.82 28.81 -23.39
C ALA A 12 -18.54 30.28 -23.84
N SER A 13 -19.18 31.24 -23.18
CA SER A 13 -18.98 32.69 -23.41
C SER A 13 -17.82 33.30 -22.63
N SER A 14 -17.14 32.54 -21.77
CA SER A 14 -16.05 33.03 -20.94
C SER A 14 -14.71 32.46 -21.36
N MET A 15 -13.67 33.28 -21.37
CA MET A 15 -12.29 32.84 -21.57
C MET A 15 -11.71 32.16 -20.30
N TYR A 16 -12.37 32.33 -19.15
CA TYR A 16 -11.89 31.81 -17.87
C TYR A 16 -12.97 30.99 -17.18
N PRO A 17 -12.58 29.89 -16.51
CA PRO A 17 -13.49 29.14 -15.67
C PRO A 17 -13.88 29.94 -14.41
N LEU A 18 -15.04 29.66 -13.87
CA LEU A 18 -15.45 30.04 -12.53
C LEU A 18 -15.04 28.92 -11.58
N GLY A 19 -14.52 29.28 -10.42
CA GLY A 19 -14.07 28.31 -9.43
C GLY A 19 -13.92 28.93 -8.05
N HIS A 20 -13.61 28.10 -7.07
CA HIS A 20 -13.39 28.56 -5.71
C HIS A 20 -12.07 28.06 -5.15
N PHE A 21 -11.57 28.78 -4.16
CA PHE A 21 -10.39 28.42 -3.40
C PHE A 21 -10.67 27.21 -2.49
N VAL A 22 -9.76 26.22 -2.49
CA VAL A 22 -9.84 25.05 -1.63
C VAL A 22 -8.84 25.19 -0.48
N ARG A 23 -7.54 25.28 -0.78
CA ARG A 23 -6.50 25.41 0.25
C ARG A 23 -5.17 25.93 -0.30
N VAL A 24 -4.31 26.39 0.59
CA VAL A 24 -2.91 26.72 0.29
C VAL A 24 -2.07 25.45 0.31
N LEU A 25 -1.24 25.23 -0.70
CA LEU A 25 -0.27 24.14 -0.76
C LEU A 25 1.08 24.52 -0.13
N GLY A 26 1.50 25.79 -0.30
CA GLY A 26 2.73 26.32 0.27
C GLY A 26 3.35 27.43 -0.58
N ALA A 27 4.60 27.77 -0.28
CA ALA A 27 5.37 28.73 -1.08
C ALA A 27 5.74 28.11 -2.44
N THR A 28 5.91 28.96 -3.45
CA THR A 28 6.48 28.56 -4.74
C THR A 28 7.93 28.13 -4.51
N ASP A 29 8.38 27.10 -5.21
CA ASP A 29 9.73 26.51 -5.09
C ASP A 29 10.03 25.82 -3.73
N ASP A 30 9.02 25.70 -2.85
CA ASP A 30 9.12 24.87 -1.67
C ASP A 30 8.90 23.40 -2.04
N LYS A 31 9.86 22.50 -1.67
CA LYS A 31 9.81 21.06 -1.99
C LYS A 31 8.51 20.40 -1.54
N VAL A 32 8.01 20.78 -0.35
CA VAL A 32 6.78 20.18 0.20
C VAL A 32 5.56 20.62 -0.59
N ALA A 33 5.49 21.92 -0.95
CA ALA A 33 4.41 22.48 -1.75
C ALA A 33 4.40 21.90 -3.17
N GLU A 34 5.58 21.76 -3.80
CA GLU A 34 5.73 21.13 -5.11
C GLU A 34 5.31 19.67 -5.09
N THR A 35 5.75 18.90 -4.09
CA THR A 35 5.33 17.50 -3.93
C THR A 35 3.82 17.38 -3.76
N LYS A 36 3.19 18.22 -2.93
CA LYS A 36 1.73 18.24 -2.77
C LYS A 36 1.02 18.55 -4.09
N ALA A 37 1.54 19.51 -4.86
CA ALA A 37 0.97 19.84 -6.16
C ALA A 37 1.01 18.65 -7.12
N LEU A 38 2.15 17.96 -7.22
CA LEU A 38 2.29 16.76 -8.05
C LEU A 38 1.34 15.64 -7.59
N LEU A 39 1.23 15.38 -6.30
CA LEU A 39 0.29 14.37 -5.79
C LEU A 39 -1.16 14.68 -6.17
N HIS A 40 -1.56 15.95 -6.13
CA HIS A 40 -2.88 16.37 -6.61
C HIS A 40 -3.03 16.24 -8.13
N GLU A 41 -2.03 16.62 -8.90
CA GLU A 41 -2.03 16.51 -10.37
C GLU A 41 -2.23 15.05 -10.83
N PHE A 42 -1.58 14.12 -10.15
CA PHE A 42 -1.68 12.69 -10.46
C PHE A 42 -2.76 11.95 -9.65
N ASN A 43 -3.61 12.67 -8.92
CA ASN A 43 -4.67 12.12 -8.09
C ASN A 43 -4.20 11.04 -7.09
N VAL A 44 -3.01 11.24 -6.52
CA VAL A 44 -2.43 10.37 -5.51
C VAL A 44 -2.86 10.82 -4.12
N SER A 45 -3.57 9.97 -3.39
CA SER A 45 -3.94 10.25 -2.00
C SER A 45 -2.70 10.26 -1.10
N SER A 46 -2.55 11.34 -0.34
CA SER A 46 -1.50 11.51 0.67
C SER A 46 -2.06 11.71 2.07
N ASP A 47 -3.36 11.50 2.24
CA ASP A 47 -4.05 11.66 3.51
C ASP A 47 -3.72 10.47 4.43
N ASP A 48 -3.75 10.73 5.74
CA ASP A 48 -3.59 9.70 6.74
C ASP A 48 -4.77 8.70 6.68
N PHE A 49 -4.52 7.48 7.12
CA PHE A 49 -5.57 6.46 7.19
C PHE A 49 -6.60 6.84 8.25
N SER A 50 -7.87 6.63 7.94
CA SER A 50 -8.97 6.91 8.86
C SER A 50 -8.97 5.99 10.08
N ALA A 51 -9.66 6.38 11.15
CA ALA A 51 -9.82 5.56 12.34
C ALA A 51 -10.47 4.20 12.03
N ASP A 52 -11.39 4.15 11.07
CA ASP A 52 -12.06 2.91 10.65
C ASP A 52 -11.10 1.96 9.94
N VAL A 53 -10.18 2.48 9.12
CA VAL A 53 -9.11 1.69 8.51
C VAL A 53 -8.17 1.16 9.58
N MET A 54 -7.75 2.01 10.52
CA MET A 54 -6.88 1.59 11.62
C MET A 54 -7.51 0.54 12.53
N ALA A 55 -8.84 0.57 12.70
CA ALA A 55 -9.58 -0.44 13.46
C ALA A 55 -9.63 -1.83 12.77
N CYS A 56 -9.37 -1.90 11.46
CA CYS A 56 -9.28 -3.17 10.73
C CYS A 56 -7.95 -3.90 10.94
N LEU A 57 -6.95 -3.23 11.51
CA LEU A 57 -5.62 -3.83 11.70
C LEU A 57 -5.61 -4.87 12.81
N PRO A 58 -4.78 -5.92 12.68
CA PRO A 58 -4.60 -6.88 13.76
C PRO A 58 -4.04 -6.18 15.02
N PRO A 59 -4.33 -6.68 16.21
CA PRO A 59 -3.78 -6.13 17.43
C PRO A 59 -2.25 -6.29 17.46
N SER A 60 -1.54 -5.38 18.13
CA SER A 60 -0.07 -5.35 18.18
C SER A 60 0.57 -6.63 18.76
N ASN A 61 -0.20 -7.42 19.50
CA ASN A 61 0.20 -8.70 20.07
C ASN A 61 -0.27 -9.90 19.24
N TRP A 62 -0.74 -9.70 18.01
CA TRP A 62 -1.14 -10.79 17.13
C TRP A 62 0.02 -11.77 16.92
N ARG A 63 -0.27 -13.04 16.91
CA ARG A 63 0.69 -14.14 16.66
C ARG A 63 0.01 -15.27 15.90
N ILE A 64 0.79 -16.01 15.15
CA ILE A 64 0.33 -17.26 14.53
C ILE A 64 0.04 -18.26 15.65
N THR A 65 -1.23 -18.66 15.78
CA THR A 65 -1.70 -19.64 16.76
C THR A 65 -1.71 -21.04 16.18
N GLU A 66 -1.79 -22.06 17.06
CA GLU A 66 -1.92 -23.47 16.63
C GLU A 66 -3.17 -23.69 15.76
N ASP A 67 -4.25 -22.95 16.01
CA ASP A 67 -5.47 -23.05 15.19
C ASP A 67 -5.25 -22.53 13.77
N ILE A 68 -4.47 -21.46 13.61
CA ILE A 68 -4.07 -20.95 12.29
C ILE A 68 -3.20 -21.99 11.58
N ILE A 69 -2.23 -22.58 12.28
CA ILE A 69 -1.33 -23.60 11.74
C ILE A 69 -2.12 -24.80 11.24
N ARG A 70 -3.12 -25.27 11.98
CA ARG A 70 -3.96 -26.42 11.60
C ARG A 70 -4.76 -26.19 10.31
N LEU A 71 -5.05 -24.95 9.97
CA LEU A 71 -5.79 -24.60 8.76
C LEU A 71 -4.89 -24.44 7.53
N ARG A 72 -3.56 -24.57 7.69
CA ARG A 72 -2.57 -24.34 6.64
C ARG A 72 -1.67 -25.56 6.47
N THR A 73 -0.99 -25.63 5.33
CA THR A 73 0.07 -26.62 5.10
C THR A 73 1.36 -26.11 5.72
N ASP A 74 1.91 -26.86 6.67
CA ASP A 74 3.19 -26.53 7.30
C ASP A 74 4.36 -26.88 6.39
N LEU A 75 5.01 -25.88 5.83
CA LEU A 75 6.17 -25.99 4.96
C LEU A 75 7.48 -25.55 5.62
N ARG A 76 7.50 -25.32 6.94
CA ARG A 76 8.69 -24.86 7.69
C ARG A 76 9.87 -25.81 7.66
N HIS A 77 9.65 -27.05 7.24
CA HIS A 77 10.70 -28.05 7.03
C HIS A 77 11.43 -27.91 5.69
N LEU A 78 10.91 -27.09 4.76
CA LEU A 78 11.53 -26.84 3.46
C LEU A 78 12.56 -25.71 3.54
N PRO A 79 13.60 -25.73 2.70
CA PRO A 79 14.58 -24.65 2.59
C PRO A 79 13.97 -23.48 1.80
N ILE A 80 13.14 -22.68 2.46
CA ILE A 80 12.47 -21.52 1.86
C ILE A 80 13.32 -20.29 2.12
N CYS A 81 13.53 -19.44 1.09
CA CYS A 81 14.25 -18.19 1.20
C CYS A 81 13.59 -17.09 0.34
N SER A 82 13.72 -15.85 0.75
CA SER A 82 13.46 -14.68 -0.08
C SER A 82 14.78 -14.20 -0.73
N ILE A 83 14.68 -13.55 -1.88
CA ILE A 83 15.85 -13.02 -2.63
C ILE A 83 15.56 -11.57 -2.97
N ASP A 84 15.89 -10.69 -2.05
CA ASP A 84 15.56 -9.26 -2.12
C ASP A 84 16.84 -8.40 -2.21
N PRO A 85 16.77 -7.21 -2.84
CA PRO A 85 17.88 -6.29 -2.85
C PRO A 85 18.16 -5.72 -1.45
N PRO A 86 19.40 -5.29 -1.16
CA PRO A 86 19.73 -4.66 0.12
C PRO A 86 18.82 -3.48 0.43
N GLY A 87 18.22 -3.47 1.63
CA GLY A 87 17.33 -2.41 2.09
C GLY A 87 15.86 -2.57 1.65
N CYS A 88 15.50 -3.65 0.99
CA CYS A 88 14.10 -3.99 0.73
C CYS A 88 13.33 -4.11 2.04
N LYS A 89 12.14 -3.51 2.08
CA LYS A 89 11.23 -3.56 3.24
C LYS A 89 9.97 -4.35 2.92
N ASP A 90 9.68 -4.54 1.64
CA ASP A 90 8.48 -5.21 1.14
C ASP A 90 8.90 -6.62 0.68
N ILE A 91 9.02 -7.54 1.63
CA ILE A 91 9.34 -8.94 1.37
C ILE A 91 8.00 -9.64 1.18
N ASP A 92 7.54 -9.72 -0.07
CA ASP A 92 6.21 -10.21 -0.42
C ASP A 92 6.23 -11.66 -0.89
N ASP A 93 7.39 -12.16 -1.34
CA ASP A 93 7.52 -13.49 -1.90
C ASP A 93 8.75 -14.23 -1.36
N ALA A 94 8.63 -15.53 -1.35
CA ALA A 94 9.72 -16.46 -1.04
C ALA A 94 9.64 -17.67 -1.96
N LEU A 95 10.74 -18.35 -2.12
CA LEU A 95 10.90 -19.46 -3.04
C LEU A 95 11.47 -20.69 -2.32
N HIS A 96 11.12 -21.88 -2.80
CA HIS A 96 11.88 -23.09 -2.52
C HIS A 96 12.12 -23.91 -3.79
N CYS A 97 13.19 -24.66 -3.79
CA CYS A 97 13.48 -25.62 -4.84
C CYS A 97 14.06 -26.89 -4.20
N VAL A 98 13.39 -28.03 -4.39
CA VAL A 98 13.79 -29.33 -3.83
C VAL A 98 13.84 -30.35 -4.96
N GLN A 99 14.95 -31.09 -5.08
CA GLN A 99 15.07 -32.18 -6.04
C GLN A 99 14.25 -33.39 -5.58
N LEU A 100 13.45 -33.93 -6.48
CA LEU A 100 12.64 -35.11 -6.24
C LEU A 100 13.41 -36.44 -6.55
N PRO A 101 13.02 -37.59 -5.98
CA PRO A 101 13.67 -38.87 -6.23
C PRO A 101 13.70 -39.29 -7.71
N ASN A 102 12.79 -38.78 -8.53
CA ASN A 102 12.74 -39.07 -9.97
C ASN A 102 13.65 -38.14 -10.81
N GLY A 103 14.49 -37.33 -10.16
CA GLY A 103 15.40 -36.39 -10.82
C GLY A 103 14.79 -35.03 -11.21
N ASN A 104 13.49 -34.86 -11.07
CA ASN A 104 12.80 -33.57 -11.29
C ASN A 104 12.94 -32.63 -10.06
N TYR A 105 12.46 -31.41 -10.19
CA TYR A 105 12.47 -30.43 -9.12
C TYR A 105 11.05 -30.03 -8.75
N SER A 106 10.79 -29.92 -7.45
CA SER A 106 9.63 -29.24 -6.90
C SER A 106 10.03 -27.79 -6.63
N VAL A 107 9.36 -26.85 -7.30
CA VAL A 107 9.59 -25.43 -7.09
C VAL A 107 8.31 -24.81 -6.54
N GLY A 108 8.41 -24.08 -5.45
CA GLY A 108 7.28 -23.36 -4.86
C GLY A 108 7.56 -21.87 -4.84
N VAL A 109 6.50 -21.11 -5.11
CA VAL A 109 6.45 -19.66 -4.93
C VAL A 109 5.46 -19.38 -3.81
N HIS A 110 5.91 -18.70 -2.77
CA HIS A 110 5.12 -18.41 -1.57
C HIS A 110 4.89 -16.90 -1.50
N ILE A 111 3.65 -16.49 -1.61
CA ILE A 111 3.26 -15.08 -1.59
C ILE A 111 2.62 -14.74 -0.24
N ALA A 112 2.91 -13.55 0.28
CA ALA A 112 2.29 -13.05 1.51
C ALA A 112 0.77 -13.10 1.42
N ASP A 113 0.12 -13.77 2.39
CA ASP A 113 -1.33 -13.92 2.43
C ASP A 113 -2.01 -12.67 3.02
N VAL A 114 -1.98 -11.59 2.26
CA VAL A 114 -2.60 -10.32 2.64
C VAL A 114 -4.11 -10.47 2.87
N THR A 115 -4.75 -11.43 2.18
CA THR A 115 -6.20 -11.66 2.29
C THR A 115 -6.63 -12.20 3.65
N TYR A 116 -5.70 -12.73 4.43
CA TYR A 116 -5.96 -13.11 5.82
C TYR A 116 -6.28 -11.91 6.72
N PHE A 117 -5.76 -10.75 6.40
CA PHE A 117 -5.97 -9.51 7.16
C PHE A 117 -6.93 -8.54 6.46
N VAL A 118 -6.92 -8.50 5.15
CA VAL A 118 -7.74 -7.60 4.34
C VAL A 118 -8.93 -8.36 3.79
N HIS A 119 -10.06 -8.25 4.48
CA HIS A 119 -11.29 -8.91 4.04
C HIS A 119 -12.08 -8.01 3.10
N PRO A 120 -12.80 -8.60 2.11
CA PRO A 120 -13.65 -7.85 1.19
C PRO A 120 -14.64 -6.93 1.92
N ASP A 121 -14.91 -5.77 1.34
CA ASP A 121 -15.89 -4.78 1.81
C ASP A 121 -15.60 -4.18 3.20
N THR A 122 -14.40 -4.37 3.72
CA THR A 122 -13.94 -3.68 4.94
C THR A 122 -13.45 -2.26 4.63
N ALA A 123 -13.26 -1.42 5.67
CA ALA A 123 -12.73 -0.07 5.48
C ALA A 123 -11.32 -0.09 4.87
N ILE A 124 -10.46 -1.03 5.28
CA ILE A 124 -9.11 -1.18 4.72
C ILE A 124 -9.13 -1.63 3.27
N ASP A 125 -10.03 -2.51 2.87
CA ASP A 125 -10.21 -2.96 1.49
C ASP A 125 -10.66 -1.80 0.58
N ARG A 126 -11.66 -1.04 1.01
CA ARG A 126 -12.12 0.15 0.26
C ARG A 126 -11.05 1.22 0.14
N GLU A 127 -10.28 1.46 1.20
CA GLU A 127 -9.17 2.42 1.17
C GLU A 127 -8.06 1.95 0.22
N ALA A 128 -7.71 0.66 0.26
CA ALA A 128 -6.73 0.07 -0.66
C ALA A 128 -7.19 0.17 -2.13
N ALA A 129 -8.47 -0.12 -2.41
CA ALA A 129 -9.06 0.04 -3.73
C ALA A 129 -9.04 1.50 -4.20
N HIS A 130 -9.32 2.46 -3.30
CA HIS A 130 -9.25 3.88 -3.60
C HIS A 130 -7.82 4.35 -3.94
N ARG A 131 -6.82 3.92 -3.18
CA ARG A 131 -5.41 4.25 -3.44
C ARG A 131 -4.83 3.51 -4.64
N SER A 132 -5.34 2.33 -4.95
CA SER A 132 -4.98 1.44 -6.07
C SER A 132 -3.57 0.86 -6.02
N THR A 133 -2.58 1.60 -5.54
CA THR A 133 -1.17 1.21 -5.47
C THR A 133 -0.42 1.96 -4.38
N SER A 134 0.70 1.44 -3.95
CA SER A 134 1.68 2.21 -3.18
C SER A 134 2.49 3.12 -4.10
N THR A 135 2.69 4.37 -3.70
CA THR A 135 3.44 5.35 -4.48
C THR A 135 4.80 5.61 -3.83
N TYR A 136 5.87 5.40 -4.58
CA TYR A 136 7.24 5.58 -4.11
C TYR A 136 7.75 6.95 -4.50
N LEU A 137 7.90 7.84 -3.51
CA LEU A 137 8.54 9.15 -3.67
C LEU A 137 10.03 9.03 -3.37
N VAL A 138 10.80 10.05 -3.72
CA VAL A 138 12.26 10.08 -3.49
C VAL A 138 12.61 9.99 -2.00
N ASP A 139 11.79 10.57 -1.14
CA ASP A 139 12.04 10.71 0.30
C ASP A 139 11.13 9.84 1.19
N ARG A 140 10.05 9.29 0.65
CA ARG A 140 9.11 8.44 1.39
C ARG A 140 8.24 7.60 0.47
N ARG A 141 7.55 6.64 1.06
CA ARG A 141 6.50 5.86 0.42
C ARG A 141 5.13 6.30 0.95
N LEU A 142 4.15 6.34 0.04
CA LEU A 142 2.73 6.45 0.37
C LEU A 142 2.10 5.07 0.17
N ASP A 143 1.79 4.41 1.24
CA ASP A 143 1.33 3.02 1.20
C ASP A 143 -0.12 2.92 0.73
N MET A 144 -0.44 1.89 -0.06
CA MET A 144 -1.79 1.54 -0.45
C MET A 144 -2.63 1.13 0.77
N TYR A 145 -2.05 0.40 1.70
CA TYR A 145 -2.63 0.06 3.00
C TYR A 145 -1.56 0.11 4.09
N TYR A 146 -1.98 0.15 5.35
CA TYR A 146 -1.06 0.33 6.48
C TYR A 146 -0.21 -0.92 6.73
N MET A 147 1.00 -0.95 6.12
CA MET A 147 1.90 -2.11 6.13
C MET A 147 2.51 -2.44 7.50
N ARG A 148 2.65 -1.46 8.40
CA ARG A 148 3.43 -1.60 9.63
C ARG A 148 2.92 -2.69 10.59
N ALA A 149 1.66 -3.05 10.48
CA ALA A 149 1.05 -4.09 11.31
C ALA A 149 1.07 -5.48 10.64
N ILE A 150 1.21 -5.54 9.31
CA ILE A 150 1.14 -6.78 8.53
C ILE A 150 2.54 -7.37 8.32
N SER A 151 3.57 -6.52 8.18
CA SER A 151 4.95 -6.95 7.94
C SER A 151 5.75 -7.37 9.19
N GLN A 152 5.20 -7.21 10.39
CA GLN A 152 5.83 -7.59 11.66
C GLN A 152 5.21 -8.86 12.31
N SER A 153 4.33 -9.53 11.59
CA SER A 153 3.65 -10.74 12.07
C SER A 153 4.31 -12.03 11.48
#